data_7d739393d0ca98a8707e84f11731b5c5
#
_entry.id   7d739393d0ca98a8707e84f11731b5c5
#
_cell.length_a   1.000
_cell.length_b   1.000
_cell.length_c   1.000
_cell.angle_alpha   90.00
_cell.angle_beta   90.00
_cell.angle_gamma   90.00
#
_symmetry.space_group_name_H-M   'P 1'
#
loop_
_entity.id
_entity.type
_entity.pdbx_description
1 polymer ?
#
loop_
_entity_poly.entity_id
_entity_poly.type
_entity_poly.pdbx_seq_one_letter_code
_entity_poly.pdbx_strand_id
1 'polypeptide(L)'
;MVATFCAVSAPVILNEYNAVASDSYLGGGNAAADAGGGYACDTFWGRVPGNGGDWFELVVIQDHLDLRGWKLDIYENGVLDETLDLTNHPLWSDLRAGTIITVGEDLPTDAGYNPAAGDWWIHVQAADGADGVYIEPSGFPVSSSNWQLRIRNAAGTVVFGPAGEGVSPAAGIGSDEVFRLEADPSASIAANSPDYDGGSDMSTFGAPNQWGRQNFGALRT
;
A
#
# COMPACT_ATOMS: atom_id res chain seq x y z
N MET A 1 29.70 16.96 -20.27
CA MET A 1 28.72 15.91 -20.65
C MET A 1 27.82 15.74 -19.46
N VAL A 2 26.58 16.29 -19.50
CA VAL A 2 25.62 16.15 -18.44
C VAL A 2 24.94 14.80 -18.70
N ALA A 3 25.13 13.84 -17.80
CA ALA A 3 24.38 12.59 -17.84
C ALA A 3 22.90 12.92 -17.56
N THR A 4 22.09 12.80 -18.59
CA THR A 4 20.64 12.84 -18.42
C THR A 4 20.26 11.53 -17.71
N PHE A 5 20.04 11.59 -16.40
CA PHE A 5 19.37 10.51 -15.70
C PHE A 5 17.95 10.46 -16.23
N CYS A 6 17.66 9.47 -17.07
CA CYS A 6 16.28 9.10 -17.35
C CYS A 6 15.70 8.65 -16.01
N ALA A 7 14.76 9.38 -15.48
CA ALA A 7 14.00 8.92 -14.30
C ALA A 7 13.38 7.57 -14.69
N VAL A 8 13.82 6.50 -14.03
CA VAL A 8 13.21 5.19 -14.23
C VAL A 8 11.81 5.32 -13.65
N SER A 9 10.80 5.23 -14.50
CA SER A 9 9.41 5.27 -14.03
C SER A 9 9.17 4.07 -13.13
N ALA A 10 8.58 4.29 -11.96
CA ALA A 10 8.29 3.22 -11.03
C ALA A 10 7.21 2.30 -11.62
N PRO A 11 7.46 0.99 -11.78
CA PRO A 11 6.48 0.07 -12.34
C PRO A 11 5.38 -0.32 -11.34
N VAL A 12 5.61 -0.09 -10.05
CA VAL A 12 4.70 -0.24 -8.94
C VAL A 12 5.02 0.81 -7.88
N ILE A 13 3.99 1.35 -7.23
CA ILE A 13 4.12 2.41 -6.22
C ILE A 13 3.33 2.06 -4.97
N LEU A 14 3.70 2.67 -3.83
CA LEU A 14 2.88 2.69 -2.63
C LEU A 14 1.64 3.56 -2.89
N ASN A 15 0.47 3.07 -2.52
CA ASN A 15 -0.79 3.81 -2.61
C ASN A 15 -1.28 4.29 -1.25
N GLU A 16 -1.28 3.38 -0.27
CA GLU A 16 -1.80 3.65 1.07
C GLU A 16 -1.11 2.77 2.11
N TYR A 17 -1.04 3.21 3.37
CA TYR A 17 -0.78 2.34 4.50
C TYR A 17 -1.53 2.81 5.76
N ASN A 18 -1.84 1.87 6.63
CA ASN A 18 -2.64 2.08 7.84
C ASN A 18 -1.75 2.29 9.07
N ALA A 19 -1.74 3.50 9.62
CA ALA A 19 -1.03 3.80 10.87
C ALA A 19 -1.94 3.82 12.10
N VAL A 20 -3.19 3.39 11.97
CA VAL A 20 -4.18 3.42 13.05
C VAL A 20 -3.82 2.39 14.11
N ALA A 21 -3.58 2.85 15.34
CA ALA A 21 -3.26 1.96 16.45
C ALA A 21 -4.43 1.02 16.78
N SER A 22 -4.11 -0.18 17.28
CA SER A 22 -5.07 -1.27 17.51
C SER A 22 -6.26 -0.92 18.42
N ASP A 23 -6.13 0.10 19.27
CA ASP A 23 -7.16 0.61 20.18
C ASP A 23 -7.78 1.93 19.71
N SER A 24 -7.34 2.48 18.58
CA SER A 24 -7.82 3.72 17.98
C SER A 24 -8.80 3.44 16.83
N TYR A 25 -9.57 4.46 16.45
CA TYR A 25 -10.42 4.44 15.26
C TYR A 25 -9.86 5.42 14.23
N LEU A 26 -9.98 5.11 12.96
CA LEU A 26 -9.62 6.03 11.89
C LEU A 26 -10.34 7.37 12.08
N GLY A 27 -9.59 8.49 12.08
CA GLY A 27 -10.07 9.82 12.38
C GLY A 27 -10.44 10.04 13.85
N GLY A 28 -10.01 9.16 14.76
CA GLY A 28 -10.21 9.27 16.20
C GLY A 28 -11.64 8.95 16.68
N GLY A 29 -11.96 9.31 17.90
CA GLY A 29 -13.27 9.10 18.49
C GLY A 29 -13.51 7.66 19.00
N ASN A 30 -14.72 7.13 18.77
CA ASN A 30 -15.13 5.78 19.19
C ASN A 30 -16.18 5.20 18.24
N ALA A 31 -16.55 3.91 18.41
CA ALA A 31 -17.50 3.24 17.54
C ALA A 31 -18.89 3.94 17.45
N ALA A 32 -19.33 4.60 18.52
CA ALA A 32 -20.61 5.31 18.55
C ALA A 32 -20.56 6.66 17.80
N ALA A 33 -19.38 7.20 17.55
CA ALA A 33 -19.20 8.50 16.89
C ALA A 33 -19.74 8.50 15.46
N ASP A 34 -19.78 7.35 14.79
CA ASP A 34 -20.27 7.21 13.43
C ASP A 34 -21.80 7.06 13.32
N ALA A 35 -22.52 6.88 14.41
CA ALA A 35 -23.97 6.72 14.41
C ALA A 35 -24.74 7.93 13.83
N GLY A 36 -24.08 9.06 13.61
CA GLY A 36 -24.60 10.28 13.01
C GLY A 36 -24.11 10.59 11.61
N GLY A 37 -23.24 9.75 11.00
CA GLY A 37 -22.75 9.91 9.63
C GLY A 37 -21.72 11.02 9.46
N GLY A 38 -20.83 11.24 10.41
CA GLY A 38 -19.88 12.35 10.38
C GLY A 38 -18.41 12.00 10.56
N TYR A 39 -18.09 10.73 10.80
CA TYR A 39 -16.71 10.30 10.94
C TYR A 39 -16.25 9.49 9.73
N ALA A 40 -15.01 9.68 9.42
CA ALA A 40 -14.32 8.90 8.41
C ALA A 40 -14.29 7.42 8.81
N CYS A 41 -14.44 6.56 7.83
CA CYS A 41 -14.28 5.13 7.96
C CYS A 41 -13.67 4.59 6.69
N ASP A 42 -13.02 3.42 6.79
CA ASP A 42 -12.57 2.68 5.62
C ASP A 42 -13.77 2.10 4.87
N THR A 43 -13.72 2.11 3.54
CA THR A 43 -14.83 1.62 2.71
C THR A 43 -15.00 0.11 2.77
N PHE A 44 -13.97 -0.64 3.12
CA PHE A 44 -13.97 -2.09 3.29
C PHE A 44 -14.21 -2.49 4.76
N TRP A 45 -13.38 -1.96 5.66
CA TRP A 45 -13.42 -2.32 7.08
C TRP A 45 -14.60 -1.67 7.82
N GLY A 46 -15.10 -0.55 7.30
CA GLY A 46 -16.00 0.30 8.06
C GLY A 46 -15.31 0.96 9.24
N ARG A 47 -16.03 1.18 10.32
CA ARG A 47 -15.49 1.80 11.53
C ARG A 47 -15.16 0.77 12.59
N VAL A 48 -13.93 0.30 12.58
CA VAL A 48 -13.40 -0.71 13.50
C VAL A 48 -12.11 -0.21 14.17
N PRO A 49 -11.81 -0.68 15.41
CA PRO A 49 -10.51 -0.37 16.04
C PRO A 49 -9.38 -0.92 15.18
N GLY A 50 -8.28 -0.19 15.11
CA GLY A 50 -7.10 -0.56 14.32
C GLY A 50 -7.29 -0.50 12.81
N ASN A 51 -8.47 -0.12 12.32
CA ASN A 51 -8.79 -0.02 10.88
C ASN A 51 -8.33 -1.26 10.07
N GLY A 52 -8.52 -2.45 10.61
CA GLY A 52 -8.15 -3.71 9.96
C GLY A 52 -6.72 -4.20 10.21
N GLY A 53 -6.04 -3.66 11.22
CA GLY A 53 -4.69 -4.10 11.61
C GLY A 53 -3.56 -3.54 10.74
N ASP A 54 -2.43 -4.20 10.73
CA ASP A 54 -1.28 -3.78 9.95
C ASP A 54 -1.47 -4.15 8.47
N TRP A 55 -1.49 -3.14 7.60
CA TRP A 55 -1.58 -3.34 6.15
C TRP A 55 -1.03 -2.16 5.36
N PHE A 56 -0.63 -2.44 4.13
CA PHE A 56 -0.31 -1.43 3.11
C PHE A 56 -0.82 -1.86 1.74
N GLU A 57 -0.90 -0.90 0.84
CA GLU A 57 -1.45 -1.06 -0.50
C GLU A 57 -0.49 -0.55 -1.57
N LEU A 58 -0.34 -1.33 -2.64
CA LEU A 58 0.44 -1.01 -3.82
C LEU A 58 -0.46 -0.88 -5.04
N VAL A 59 -0.03 -0.05 -6.00
CA VAL A 59 -0.63 0.00 -7.34
C VAL A 59 0.39 -0.35 -8.40
N VAL A 60 0.04 -1.29 -9.27
CA VAL A 60 0.81 -1.63 -10.47
C VAL A 60 0.61 -0.56 -11.52
N ILE A 61 1.69 0.03 -12.00
CA ILE A 61 1.70 1.11 -13.00
C ILE A 61 2.05 0.60 -14.40
N GLN A 62 2.94 -0.39 -14.46
CA GLN A 62 3.37 -0.98 -15.73
C GLN A 62 2.50 -2.18 -16.07
N ASP A 63 2.01 -2.22 -17.31
CA ASP A 63 1.25 -3.37 -17.82
C ASP A 63 2.16 -4.60 -18.01
N HIS A 64 1.57 -5.79 -17.82
CA HIS A 64 2.29 -7.07 -17.91
C HIS A 64 3.52 -7.17 -16.98
N LEU A 65 3.36 -6.69 -15.73
CA LEU A 65 4.44 -6.67 -14.76
C LEU A 65 4.64 -8.04 -14.10
N ASP A 66 5.89 -8.49 -14.07
CA ASP A 66 6.31 -9.70 -13.33
C ASP A 66 6.94 -9.29 -11.98
N LEU A 67 6.25 -9.61 -10.89
CA LEU A 67 6.70 -9.34 -9.52
C LEU A 67 7.31 -10.57 -8.81
N ARG A 68 7.52 -11.69 -9.50
CA ARG A 68 8.10 -12.88 -8.87
C ARG A 68 9.51 -12.61 -8.33
N GLY A 69 9.71 -12.98 -7.06
CA GLY A 69 10.98 -12.77 -6.36
C GLY A 69 11.30 -11.31 -6.02
N TRP A 70 10.34 -10.41 -6.13
CA TRP A 70 10.51 -9.04 -5.65
C TRP A 70 10.44 -8.98 -4.13
N LYS A 71 10.98 -7.89 -3.57
CA LYS A 71 11.12 -7.69 -2.13
C LYS A 71 10.51 -6.35 -1.73
N LEU A 72 9.79 -6.40 -0.62
CA LEU A 72 9.17 -5.25 0.03
C LEU A 72 9.90 -5.02 1.36
N ASP A 73 10.78 -4.03 1.41
CA ASP A 73 11.54 -3.70 2.60
C ASP A 73 10.79 -2.67 3.42
N ILE A 74 10.51 -2.98 4.66
CA ILE A 74 9.80 -2.14 5.63
C ILE A 74 10.81 -1.52 6.56
N TYR A 75 10.69 -0.21 6.77
CA TYR A 75 11.54 0.57 7.64
C TYR A 75 10.71 1.25 8.71
N GLU A 76 11.23 1.27 9.93
CA GLU A 76 10.80 2.14 11.00
C GLU A 76 11.95 3.01 11.49
N ASN A 77 11.70 4.31 11.65
CA ASN A 77 12.72 5.28 12.10
C ASN A 77 14.04 5.19 11.33
N GLY A 78 13.98 4.88 10.02
CA GLY A 78 15.14 4.75 9.15
C GLY A 78 15.94 3.45 9.31
N VAL A 79 15.45 2.50 10.09
CA VAL A 79 16.05 1.16 10.27
C VAL A 79 15.23 0.14 9.50
N LEU A 80 15.88 -0.74 8.73
CA LEU A 80 15.21 -1.88 8.12
C LEU A 80 14.70 -2.80 9.22
N ASP A 81 13.40 -3.00 9.28
CA ASP A 81 12.74 -3.82 10.27
C ASP A 81 12.44 -5.21 9.68
N GLU A 82 11.75 -5.27 8.54
CA GLU A 82 11.37 -6.51 7.90
C GLU A 82 11.55 -6.45 6.37
N THR A 83 11.68 -7.60 5.74
CA THR A 83 11.64 -7.78 4.28
C THR A 83 10.66 -8.88 3.93
N LEU A 84 9.59 -8.53 3.23
CA LEU A 84 8.64 -9.49 2.68
C LEU A 84 9.05 -9.88 1.27
N ASP A 85 9.09 -11.19 0.98
CA ASP A 85 9.48 -11.73 -0.32
C ASP A 85 8.26 -12.22 -1.09
N LEU A 86 7.95 -11.59 -2.24
CA LEU A 86 6.97 -12.14 -3.18
C LEU A 86 7.52 -13.43 -3.78
N THR A 87 6.79 -14.53 -3.65
CA THR A 87 7.25 -15.85 -4.10
C THR A 87 7.31 -15.96 -5.63
N ASN A 88 7.79 -17.10 -6.13
CA ASN A 88 7.75 -17.41 -7.56
C ASN A 88 6.37 -17.91 -8.04
N HIS A 89 5.30 -17.66 -7.28
CA HIS A 89 3.97 -18.11 -7.65
C HIS A 89 3.47 -17.46 -8.96
N PRO A 90 2.78 -18.20 -9.85
CA PRO A 90 2.27 -17.67 -11.12
C PRO A 90 1.34 -16.45 -11.00
N LEU A 91 0.68 -16.24 -9.85
CA LEU A 91 -0.11 -15.03 -9.58
C LEU A 91 0.67 -13.75 -9.91
N TRP A 92 1.97 -13.73 -9.61
CA TRP A 92 2.83 -12.56 -9.77
C TRP A 92 3.41 -12.39 -11.17
N SER A 93 3.14 -13.28 -12.12
CA SER A 93 3.89 -13.34 -13.40
C SER A 93 3.43 -12.36 -14.47
N ASP A 94 2.20 -11.84 -14.39
CA ASP A 94 1.60 -11.04 -15.47
C ASP A 94 0.52 -10.10 -14.93
N LEU A 95 0.92 -9.14 -14.12
CA LEU A 95 0.00 -8.19 -13.53
C LEU A 95 -0.28 -7.03 -14.49
N ARG A 96 -1.56 -6.65 -14.57
CA ARG A 96 -2.01 -5.54 -15.41
C ARG A 96 -1.87 -4.21 -14.68
N ALA A 97 -1.57 -3.15 -15.43
CA ALA A 97 -1.57 -1.80 -14.90
C ALA A 97 -2.95 -1.45 -14.31
N GLY A 98 -2.96 -0.81 -13.13
CA GLY A 98 -4.18 -0.53 -12.37
C GLY A 98 -4.61 -1.67 -11.43
N THR A 99 -3.81 -2.73 -11.29
CA THR A 99 -4.01 -3.73 -10.23
C THR A 99 -3.63 -3.13 -8.88
N ILE A 100 -4.49 -3.35 -7.91
CA ILE A 100 -4.27 -3.02 -6.49
C ILE A 100 -3.80 -4.29 -5.78
N ILE A 101 -2.74 -4.18 -5.01
CA ILE A 101 -2.20 -5.27 -4.18
C ILE A 101 -2.18 -4.78 -2.75
N THR A 102 -2.98 -5.41 -1.89
CA THR A 102 -2.91 -5.19 -0.44
C THR A 102 -2.13 -6.31 0.22
N VAL A 103 -1.28 -5.94 1.17
CA VAL A 103 -0.55 -6.84 2.06
C VAL A 103 -0.97 -6.54 3.47
N GLY A 104 -1.42 -7.52 4.23
CA GLY A 104 -1.89 -7.31 5.59
C GLY A 104 -1.80 -8.58 6.44
N GLU A 105 -1.91 -8.43 7.76
CA GLU A 105 -1.79 -9.53 8.69
C GLU A 105 -3.12 -10.23 8.99
N ASP A 106 -4.21 -9.46 9.14
CA ASP A 106 -5.45 -9.94 9.74
C ASP A 106 -6.46 -10.52 8.75
N LEU A 107 -6.34 -10.18 7.46
CA LEU A 107 -7.27 -10.67 6.44
C LEU A 107 -6.67 -11.90 5.73
N PRO A 108 -7.43 -12.99 5.58
CA PRO A 108 -7.00 -14.13 4.78
C PRO A 108 -6.75 -13.75 3.31
N THR A 109 -5.76 -14.39 2.70
CA THR A 109 -5.41 -14.16 1.29
C THR A 109 -6.62 -14.34 0.36
N ASP A 110 -6.83 -13.37 -0.52
CA ASP A 110 -7.70 -13.43 -1.69
C ASP A 110 -6.85 -13.22 -2.95
N ALA A 111 -6.64 -14.30 -3.68
CA ALA A 111 -5.86 -14.35 -4.92
C ALA A 111 -6.75 -14.53 -6.16
N GLY A 112 -8.04 -14.21 -6.05
CA GLY A 112 -9.04 -14.38 -7.11
C GLY A 112 -8.90 -13.47 -8.32
N TYR A 113 -7.72 -12.90 -8.57
CA TYR A 113 -7.40 -11.90 -9.58
C TYR A 113 -7.86 -12.25 -11.00
N ASN A 114 -8.74 -11.42 -11.57
CA ASN A 114 -9.25 -11.58 -12.94
C ASN A 114 -9.66 -10.25 -13.58
N PRO A 115 -8.72 -9.44 -14.11
CA PRO A 115 -9.00 -8.13 -14.71
C PRO A 115 -10.03 -8.16 -15.84
N ALA A 116 -10.08 -9.27 -16.61
CA ALA A 116 -11.06 -9.43 -17.70
C ALA A 116 -12.50 -9.53 -17.17
N ALA A 117 -12.69 -9.95 -15.93
CA ALA A 117 -13.99 -9.98 -15.24
C ALA A 117 -14.21 -8.72 -14.37
N GLY A 118 -13.28 -7.77 -14.37
CA GLY A 118 -13.37 -6.55 -13.57
C GLY A 118 -12.79 -6.68 -12.16
N ASP A 119 -12.15 -7.79 -11.86
CA ASP A 119 -11.45 -8.01 -10.58
C ASP A 119 -9.99 -7.57 -10.70
N TRP A 120 -9.68 -6.44 -10.10
CA TRP A 120 -8.39 -5.76 -10.14
C TRP A 120 -7.67 -5.73 -8.79
N TRP A 121 -8.13 -6.53 -7.84
CA TRP A 121 -7.60 -6.55 -6.50
C TRP A 121 -6.99 -7.90 -6.16
N ILE A 122 -5.86 -7.89 -5.47
CA ILE A 122 -5.20 -9.02 -4.85
C ILE A 122 -4.96 -8.66 -3.39
N HIS A 123 -5.32 -9.53 -2.47
CA HIS A 123 -4.90 -9.44 -1.08
C HIS A 123 -4.02 -10.63 -0.70
N VAL A 124 -2.89 -10.39 -0.06
CA VAL A 124 -2.03 -11.45 0.48
C VAL A 124 -1.79 -11.25 1.97
N GLN A 125 -1.98 -12.31 2.73
CA GLN A 125 -1.68 -12.33 4.15
C GLN A 125 -0.19 -12.57 4.38
N ALA A 126 0.46 -11.67 5.11
CA ALA A 126 1.84 -11.76 5.54
C ALA A 126 1.89 -11.72 7.07
N ALA A 127 1.68 -12.85 7.71
CA ALA A 127 1.64 -13.00 9.16
C ALA A 127 2.30 -14.30 9.58
N ASP A 128 2.77 -14.38 10.81
CA ASP A 128 3.29 -15.63 11.36
C ASP A 128 2.24 -16.74 11.29
N GLY A 129 2.61 -17.85 10.63
CA GLY A 129 1.69 -18.96 10.42
C GLY A 129 0.78 -18.85 9.21
N ALA A 130 0.90 -17.81 8.37
CA ALA A 130 0.30 -17.77 7.04
C ALA A 130 0.88 -18.89 6.15
N ASP A 131 0.26 -19.12 4.97
CA ASP A 131 0.60 -20.28 4.15
C ASP A 131 1.94 -20.18 3.40
N GLY A 132 2.49 -18.96 3.22
CA GLY A 132 3.73 -18.72 2.49
C GLY A 132 3.68 -19.02 0.98
N VAL A 133 2.48 -19.18 0.42
CA VAL A 133 2.31 -19.54 -1.00
C VAL A 133 2.60 -18.35 -1.92
N TYR A 134 2.10 -17.18 -1.56
CA TYR A 134 2.20 -15.98 -2.39
C TYR A 134 3.26 -15.00 -1.90
N ILE A 135 3.44 -14.89 -0.60
CA ILE A 135 4.41 -14.04 0.07
C ILE A 135 5.04 -14.83 1.22
N GLU A 136 6.31 -14.58 1.53
CA GLU A 136 6.93 -15.22 2.70
C GLU A 136 6.23 -14.70 3.96
N PRO A 137 5.69 -15.62 4.78
CA PRO A 137 4.80 -15.27 5.89
C PRO A 137 5.60 -14.75 7.08
N SER A 138 5.76 -13.45 7.13
CA SER A 138 6.40 -12.73 8.22
C SER A 138 5.46 -11.65 8.72
N GLY A 139 5.36 -11.48 10.03
CA GLY A 139 4.68 -10.34 10.62
C GLY A 139 5.46 -9.07 10.29
N PHE A 140 4.78 -7.95 10.10
CA PHE A 140 5.42 -6.67 9.85
C PHE A 140 4.67 -5.55 10.58
N PRO A 141 5.39 -4.59 11.17
CA PRO A 141 4.71 -3.47 11.79
C PRO A 141 4.26 -2.46 10.73
N VAL A 142 3.11 -1.85 10.96
CA VAL A 142 2.78 -0.54 10.41
C VAL A 142 2.47 0.40 11.56
N SER A 143 3.12 1.54 11.62
CA SER A 143 3.01 2.43 12.77
C SER A 143 3.02 3.90 12.37
N SER A 144 2.67 4.76 13.32
CA SER A 144 2.82 6.22 13.24
C SER A 144 4.25 6.68 13.57
N SER A 145 5.27 5.84 13.39
CA SER A 145 6.66 6.11 13.81
C SER A 145 7.63 6.10 12.63
N ASN A 146 7.46 7.00 11.67
CA ASN A 146 8.29 7.08 10.46
C ASN A 146 8.34 5.74 9.70
N TRP A 147 7.18 5.14 9.46
CA TRP A 147 7.06 3.94 8.65
C TRP A 147 7.29 4.25 7.17
N GLN A 148 8.09 3.42 6.51
CA GLN A 148 8.43 3.59 5.10
C GLN A 148 8.53 2.26 4.38
N LEU A 149 8.14 2.24 3.10
CA LEU A 149 8.27 1.09 2.21
C LEU A 149 9.26 1.37 1.09
N ARG A 150 10.16 0.41 0.85
CA ARG A 150 11.03 0.37 -0.33
C ARG A 150 10.77 -0.90 -1.12
N ILE A 151 10.66 -0.77 -2.43
CA ILE A 151 10.38 -1.89 -3.34
C ILE A 151 11.63 -2.19 -4.17
N ARG A 152 12.07 -3.45 -4.14
CA ARG A 152 13.18 -3.96 -4.95
C ARG A 152 12.71 -5.04 -5.89
N ASN A 153 13.21 -5.03 -7.12
CA ASN A 153 12.97 -6.13 -8.06
C ASN A 153 13.77 -7.40 -7.71
N ALA A 154 13.53 -8.50 -8.44
CA ALA A 154 14.20 -9.78 -8.22
C ALA A 154 15.74 -9.71 -8.33
N ALA A 155 16.28 -8.73 -9.05
CA ALA A 155 17.72 -8.48 -9.12
C ALA A 155 18.27 -7.66 -7.92
N GLY A 156 17.40 -7.27 -6.98
CA GLY A 156 17.76 -6.45 -5.83
C GLY A 156 17.85 -4.94 -6.10
N THR A 157 17.49 -4.51 -7.31
CA THR A 157 17.50 -3.09 -7.66
C THR A 157 16.29 -2.40 -7.07
N VAL A 158 16.48 -1.26 -6.41
CA VAL A 158 15.40 -0.42 -5.92
C VAL A 158 14.65 0.17 -7.12
N VAL A 159 13.35 -0.06 -7.19
CA VAL A 159 12.46 0.42 -8.24
C VAL A 159 11.51 1.50 -7.74
N PHE A 160 11.25 1.54 -6.43
CA PHE A 160 10.47 2.59 -5.77
C PHE A 160 10.85 2.70 -4.30
N GLY A 161 10.73 3.87 -3.76
CA GLY A 161 10.93 4.11 -2.32
C GLY A 161 12.37 4.45 -1.90
N PRO A 162 12.61 4.55 -0.58
CA PRO A 162 11.59 4.45 0.45
C PRO A 162 10.54 5.56 0.32
N ALA A 163 9.27 5.22 0.54
CA ALA A 163 8.14 6.14 0.55
C ALA A 163 7.35 5.96 1.85
N GLY A 164 6.81 7.01 2.39
CA GLY A 164 6.10 7.02 3.65
C GLY A 164 6.48 8.21 4.52
N GLU A 165 6.16 8.14 5.80
CA GLU A 165 6.41 9.23 6.73
C GLU A 165 7.89 9.63 6.78
N GLY A 166 8.14 10.95 6.80
CA GLY A 166 9.49 11.52 6.87
C GLY A 166 10.25 11.57 5.55
N VAL A 167 9.75 10.98 4.46
CA VAL A 167 10.38 11.04 3.12
C VAL A 167 9.78 12.13 2.26
N SER A 168 8.49 12.29 2.28
CA SER A 168 7.79 13.34 1.55
C SER A 168 6.73 13.97 2.41
N PRO A 169 6.16 15.12 1.98
CA PRO A 169 5.75 16.24 2.82
C PRO A 169 5.02 15.83 4.08
N ALA A 170 4.68 14.58 4.15
CA ALA A 170 4.05 13.92 5.26
C ALA A 170 4.98 13.88 6.47
N ALA A 171 4.81 14.86 7.33
CA ALA A 171 5.35 14.83 8.67
C ALA A 171 4.19 14.66 9.65
N GLY A 172 4.31 13.66 10.54
CA GLY A 172 3.39 13.53 11.66
C GLY A 172 2.11 12.78 11.34
N ILE A 173 2.21 11.56 10.83
CA ILE A 173 1.07 10.65 10.76
C ILE A 173 0.70 10.23 12.17
N GLY A 174 -0.54 10.52 12.58
CA GLY A 174 -1.06 10.17 13.90
C GLY A 174 -1.47 8.70 13.97
N SER A 175 -1.64 8.21 15.20
CA SER A 175 -2.09 6.84 15.48
C SER A 175 -3.59 6.60 15.17
N ASP A 176 -4.26 7.52 14.54
CA ASP A 176 -5.64 7.47 14.06
C ASP A 176 -5.76 7.87 12.58
N GLU A 177 -4.65 7.83 11.85
CA GLU A 177 -4.55 8.31 10.48
C GLU A 177 -4.00 7.22 9.53
N VAL A 178 -4.16 7.45 8.24
CA VAL A 178 -3.54 6.67 7.16
C VAL A 178 -2.66 7.58 6.30
N PHE A 179 -1.63 7.02 5.73
CA PHE A 179 -0.85 7.64 4.67
C PHE A 179 -1.41 7.20 3.33
N ARG A 180 -1.64 8.10 2.40
CA ARG A 180 -2.21 7.76 1.09
C ARG A 180 -1.74 8.66 -0.04
N LEU A 181 -1.78 8.13 -1.24
CA LEU A 181 -1.63 8.90 -2.47
C LEU A 181 -2.98 9.56 -2.83
N GLU A 182 -2.99 10.88 -3.00
CA GLU A 182 -4.20 11.62 -3.39
C GLU A 182 -4.35 11.83 -4.91
N ALA A 183 -3.26 11.74 -5.66
CA ALA A 183 -3.28 11.86 -7.12
C ALA A 183 -3.62 10.54 -7.82
N ASP A 184 -3.98 10.62 -9.11
CA ASP A 184 -4.09 9.45 -9.97
C ASP A 184 -2.74 8.73 -10.04
N PRO A 185 -2.70 7.41 -9.83
CA PRO A 185 -1.47 6.64 -9.90
C PRO A 185 -0.86 6.72 -11.30
N SER A 186 0.43 7.02 -11.37
CA SER A 186 1.13 7.13 -12.65
C SER A 186 2.63 6.89 -12.48
N ALA A 187 3.30 6.66 -13.61
CA ALA A 187 4.75 6.47 -13.66
C ALA A 187 5.57 7.72 -13.23
N SER A 188 4.93 8.87 -13.08
CA SER A 188 5.56 10.12 -12.61
C SER A 188 5.54 10.27 -11.09
N ILE A 189 4.78 9.45 -10.38
CA ILE A 189 4.75 9.48 -8.91
C ILE A 189 6.08 8.97 -8.38
N ALA A 190 6.82 9.85 -7.73
CA ALA A 190 8.05 9.51 -7.03
C ALA A 190 7.75 9.29 -5.53
N ALA A 191 8.63 8.59 -4.84
CA ALA A 191 8.50 8.33 -3.40
C ALA A 191 8.37 9.61 -2.55
N ASN A 192 8.87 10.72 -3.04
CA ASN A 192 8.79 12.04 -2.42
C ASN A 192 7.78 12.97 -3.11
N SER A 193 6.80 12.44 -3.83
CA SER A 193 5.76 13.26 -4.46
C SER A 193 4.98 14.08 -3.41
N PRO A 194 4.70 15.35 -3.70
CA PRO A 194 3.82 16.16 -2.85
C PRO A 194 2.36 15.71 -2.88
N ASP A 195 2.04 14.74 -3.74
CA ASP A 195 0.70 14.17 -3.87
C ASP A 195 0.39 13.12 -2.78
N TYR A 196 1.38 12.77 -1.94
CA TYR A 196 1.13 11.97 -0.76
C TYR A 196 0.61 12.83 0.38
N ASP A 197 -0.52 12.42 0.96
CA ASP A 197 -1.06 12.98 2.20
C ASP A 197 -0.69 12.08 3.37
N GLY A 198 -0.08 12.66 4.37
CA GLY A 198 0.41 11.96 5.54
C GLY A 198 -0.42 12.15 6.80
N GLY A 199 -1.64 12.57 6.70
CA GLY A 199 -2.50 12.84 7.86
C GLY A 199 -3.96 12.64 7.51
N SER A 200 -4.26 11.57 6.77
CA SER A 200 -5.62 11.31 6.34
C SER A 200 -6.39 10.47 7.36
N ASP A 201 -7.60 10.92 7.63
CA ASP A 201 -8.61 10.22 8.41
C ASP A 201 -9.59 9.39 7.55
N MET A 202 -9.23 9.14 6.29
CA MET A 202 -10.06 8.44 5.30
C MET A 202 -9.25 7.39 4.57
N SER A 203 -9.81 6.20 4.38
CA SER A 203 -9.13 5.03 3.81
C SER A 203 -10.04 4.29 2.83
N THR A 204 -9.42 3.59 1.86
CA THR A 204 -10.15 2.85 0.82
C THR A 204 -9.44 1.52 0.52
N PHE A 205 -9.29 0.68 1.53
CA PHE A 205 -8.61 -0.62 1.42
C PHE A 205 -9.11 -1.44 0.22
N GLY A 206 -8.19 -1.86 -0.64
CA GLY A 206 -8.46 -2.71 -1.81
C GLY A 206 -9.17 -2.03 -2.98
N ALA A 207 -9.36 -0.71 -2.95
CA ALA A 207 -10.01 0.04 -4.01
C ALA A 207 -9.31 1.40 -4.27
N PRO A 208 -9.56 2.05 -5.43
CA PRO A 208 -9.01 3.38 -5.68
C PRO A 208 -9.41 4.39 -4.60
N ASN A 209 -8.48 5.22 -4.15
CA ASN A 209 -8.71 6.20 -3.09
C ASN A 209 -9.81 7.19 -3.49
N GLN A 210 -10.98 7.05 -2.86
CA GLN A 210 -12.16 7.85 -3.21
C GLN A 210 -12.01 9.31 -2.79
N TRP A 211 -11.28 9.55 -1.72
CA TRP A 211 -11.11 10.86 -1.12
C TRP A 211 -10.14 11.76 -1.88
N GLY A 212 -9.09 11.19 -2.47
CA GLY A 212 -8.24 11.81 -3.49
C GLY A 212 -8.87 11.78 -4.87
N ARG A 213 -10.02 11.10 -5.03
CA ARG A 213 -10.73 10.90 -6.29
C ARG A 213 -9.87 10.24 -7.37
N GLN A 214 -9.07 9.26 -6.97
CA GLN A 214 -8.25 8.51 -7.91
C GLN A 214 -9.08 7.88 -9.02
N ASN A 215 -8.58 8.00 -10.23
CA ASN A 215 -9.17 7.40 -11.41
C ASN A 215 -8.15 6.46 -12.08
N PHE A 216 -8.41 5.17 -12.05
CA PHE A 216 -7.56 4.16 -12.65
C PHE A 216 -7.90 3.89 -14.13
N GLY A 217 -8.85 4.62 -14.71
CA GLY A 217 -9.30 4.39 -16.09
C GLY A 217 -8.19 4.54 -17.14
N ALA A 218 -7.16 5.34 -16.88
CA ALA A 218 -6.01 5.47 -17.77
C ALA A 218 -5.04 4.27 -17.68
N LEU A 219 -5.06 3.53 -16.57
CA LEU A 219 -4.23 2.34 -16.34
C LEU A 219 -4.95 1.05 -16.79
N ARG A 220 -6.26 0.96 -16.53
CA ARG A 220 -7.10 -0.21 -16.81
C ARG A 220 -7.63 -0.16 -18.25
N THR A 221 -6.76 -0.35 -19.24
CA THR A 221 -7.10 -0.31 -20.67
C THR A 221 -7.00 -1.68 -21.34
#